data_cf9813ef75c9ff10947a557ba772630c
#
_entry.id   cf9813ef75c9ff10947a557ba772630c
#
_cell.length_a   1.000
_cell.length_b   1.000
_cell.length_c   1.000
_cell.angle_alpha   90.00
_cell.angle_beta   90.00
_cell.angle_gamma   90.00
#
_symmetry.space_group_name_H-M   'P 1'
#
loop_
_entity.id
_entity.type
_entity.pdbx_description
1 polymer ?
#
loop_
_entity_poly.entity_id
_entity_poly.type
_entity_poly.pdbx_seq_one_letter_code
_entity_poly.pdbx_strand_id
1 'polypeptide(L)'
;MSKIRLGILGGGGDSLIGIVHRIASGMFDEFDLVSGCFNPDPIENKTFGKKIGINENRIYENLESLIETELSLPKNERIQVVSVL
;
A
#
# COMPACT_ATOMS: atom_id res chain seq x y z
N MET A 1 1.39 16.93 -13.22
CA MET A 1 1.14 15.52 -13.57
C MET A 1 0.68 14.74 -12.35
N SER A 2 -0.30 13.90 -12.52
CA SER A 2 -0.75 13.03 -11.43
C SER A 2 0.25 11.90 -11.22
N LYS A 3 0.45 11.53 -9.96
CA LYS A 3 1.30 10.41 -9.61
C LYS A 3 0.61 9.08 -9.92
N ILE A 4 1.39 8.03 -10.08
CA ILE A 4 0.87 6.68 -10.24
C ILE A 4 0.46 6.16 -8.87
N ARG A 5 -0.79 5.74 -8.73
CA ARG A 5 -1.29 5.21 -7.46
C ARG A 5 -0.81 3.76 -7.29
N LEU A 6 -0.05 3.54 -6.24
CA LEU A 6 0.67 2.30 -5.98
C LEU A 6 0.08 1.57 -4.78
N GLY A 7 -0.11 0.26 -4.93
CA GLY A 7 -0.37 -0.63 -3.81
C GLY A 7 0.83 -1.53 -3.58
N ILE A 8 1.08 -1.93 -2.34
CA ILE A 8 2.20 -2.79 -2.00
C ILE A 8 1.70 -4.07 -1.36
N LEU A 9 2.23 -5.20 -1.82
CA LEU A 9 2.03 -6.51 -1.21
C LEU A 9 3.34 -6.96 -0.56
N GLY A 10 3.33 -7.12 0.76
CA GLY A 10 4.53 -7.45 1.53
C GLY A 10 5.22 -6.21 2.07
N GLY A 11 6.47 -6.32 2.45
CA GLY A 11 7.28 -5.19 2.88
C GLY A 11 7.15 -4.81 4.35
N GLY A 12 6.43 -5.63 5.13
CA GLY A 12 6.35 -5.43 6.59
C GLY A 12 7.48 -6.08 7.37
N GLY A 13 8.40 -6.76 6.70
CA GLY A 13 9.56 -7.34 7.33
C GLY A 13 10.69 -6.32 7.50
N ASP A 14 11.59 -6.60 8.43
CA ASP A 14 12.67 -5.67 8.78
C ASP A 14 13.52 -5.23 7.59
N SER A 15 13.83 -6.15 6.68
CA SER A 15 14.70 -5.87 5.55
C SER A 15 14.06 -4.99 4.46
N LEU A 16 12.73 -4.96 4.40
CA LEU A 16 12.01 -4.24 3.35
C LEU A 16 11.36 -2.96 3.86
N ILE A 17 11.36 -2.75 5.17
CA ILE A 17 10.67 -1.63 5.80
C ILE A 17 11.24 -0.27 5.33
N GLY A 18 12.53 -0.22 5.11
CA GLY A 18 13.18 0.99 4.63
C GLY A 18 12.72 1.40 3.23
N ILE A 19 12.53 0.41 2.35
CA ILE A 19 12.05 0.65 0.99
C ILE A 19 10.63 1.22 1.03
N VAL A 20 9.76 0.60 1.84
CA VAL A 20 8.38 1.04 1.97
C VAL A 20 8.30 2.46 2.54
N HIS A 21 9.12 2.76 3.54
CA HIS A 21 9.18 4.11 4.10
C HIS A 21 9.63 5.15 3.07
N ARG A 22 10.58 4.80 2.23
CA ARG A 22 11.04 5.71 1.18
C ARG A 22 9.94 6.02 0.18
N ILE A 23 9.19 5.00 -0.24
CA ILE A 23 8.06 5.19 -1.15
C ILE A 23 7.00 6.06 -0.49
N ALA A 24 6.65 5.75 0.76
CA ALA A 24 5.63 6.48 1.49
C ALA A 24 6.01 7.94 1.76
N SER A 25 7.30 8.22 1.92
CA SER A 25 7.78 9.59 2.17
C SER A 25 7.86 10.44 0.90
N GLY A 26 7.56 9.86 -0.26
CA GLY A 26 7.59 10.60 -1.51
C GLY A 26 8.96 10.69 -2.17
N MET A 27 9.91 9.86 -1.74
CA MET A 27 11.25 9.84 -2.35
C MET A 27 11.20 9.48 -3.83
N PHE A 28 10.20 8.69 -4.23
CA PHE A 28 9.94 8.37 -5.63
C PHE A 28 8.74 9.20 -6.08
N ASP A 29 9.01 10.39 -6.59
CA ASP A 29 7.99 11.39 -6.92
C ASP A 29 6.89 10.92 -7.87
N GLU A 30 7.17 9.89 -8.68
CA GLU A 30 6.22 9.37 -9.66
C GLU A 30 5.11 8.53 -9.01
N PHE A 31 5.29 8.11 -7.77
CA PHE A 31 4.38 7.18 -7.10
C PHE A 31 3.71 7.79 -5.88
N ASP A 32 2.45 7.44 -5.70
CA ASP A 32 1.67 7.78 -4.52
C ASP A 32 1.22 6.45 -3.89
N LEU A 33 1.76 6.14 -2.71
CA LEU A 33 1.43 4.90 -2.01
C LEU A 33 0.08 5.07 -1.32
N VAL A 34 -0.95 4.41 -1.83
CA VAL A 34 -2.33 4.62 -1.36
C VAL A 34 -2.96 3.41 -0.71
N SER A 35 -2.41 2.22 -0.91
CA SER A 35 -2.98 1.00 -0.32
C SER A 35 -1.91 -0.06 -0.12
N GLY A 36 -2.23 -1.08 0.65
CA GLY A 36 -1.29 -2.17 0.82
C GLY A 36 -1.79 -3.30 1.70
N CYS A 37 -1.00 -4.38 1.66
CA CYS A 37 -1.14 -5.54 2.52
C CYS A 37 0.29 -5.88 2.97
N PHE A 38 0.65 -5.51 4.19
CA PHE A 38 2.04 -5.46 4.63
C PHE A 38 2.48 -6.63 5.50
N ASN A 39 1.54 -7.28 6.18
CA ASN A 39 1.87 -8.31 7.16
C ASN A 39 0.70 -9.29 7.28
N PRO A 40 0.98 -10.62 7.40
CA PRO A 40 -0.09 -11.61 7.62
C PRO A 40 -0.86 -11.40 8.93
N ASP A 41 -0.23 -10.81 9.95
CA ASP A 41 -0.90 -10.49 11.20
C ASP A 41 -1.76 -9.23 11.00
N PRO A 42 -3.10 -9.32 11.21
CA PRO A 42 -3.99 -8.17 10.97
C PRO A 42 -3.66 -6.93 11.80
N ILE A 43 -3.23 -7.12 13.03
CA ILE A 43 -2.92 -6.00 13.92
C ILE A 43 -1.65 -5.30 13.46
N GLU A 44 -0.59 -6.06 13.20
CA GLU A 44 0.66 -5.51 12.73
C GLU A 44 0.52 -4.87 11.36
N ASN A 45 -0.28 -5.47 10.48
CA ASN A 45 -0.57 -4.93 9.16
C ASN A 45 -1.19 -3.52 9.26
N LYS A 46 -2.23 -3.38 10.06
CA LYS A 46 -2.89 -2.08 10.25
C LYS A 46 -1.96 -1.08 10.93
N THR A 47 -1.24 -1.50 11.95
CA THR A 47 -0.30 -0.64 12.67
C THR A 47 0.75 -0.09 11.72
N PHE A 48 1.35 -0.94 10.92
CA PHE A 48 2.36 -0.53 9.96
C PHE A 48 1.78 0.41 8.89
N GLY A 49 0.65 0.05 8.30
CA GLY A 49 0.03 0.85 7.26
C GLY A 49 -0.36 2.24 7.73
N LYS A 50 -0.91 2.35 8.93
CA LYS A 50 -1.27 3.64 9.51
C LYS A 50 -0.02 4.48 9.82
N LYS A 51 1.04 3.83 10.27
CA LYS A 51 2.31 4.51 10.56
C LYS A 51 2.90 5.19 9.32
N ILE A 52 2.74 4.59 8.16
CA ILE A 52 3.25 5.15 6.90
C ILE A 52 2.23 6.02 6.18
N GLY A 53 1.08 6.28 6.79
CA GLY A 53 0.11 7.23 6.27
C GLY A 53 -0.97 6.66 5.35
N ILE A 54 -1.13 5.35 5.32
CA ILE A 54 -2.18 4.71 4.51
C ILE A 54 -3.53 4.83 5.22
N ASN A 55 -4.58 5.14 4.47
CA ASN A 55 -5.93 5.14 4.99
C ASN A 55 -6.29 3.74 5.48
N GLU A 56 -6.83 3.63 6.69
CA GLU A 56 -7.16 2.35 7.31
C GLU A 56 -8.06 1.47 6.43
N ASN A 57 -8.98 2.09 5.69
CA ASN A 57 -9.88 1.37 4.79
C ASN A 57 -9.16 0.78 3.58
N ARG A 58 -7.93 1.14 3.35
CA ARG A 58 -7.12 0.66 2.23
C ARG A 58 -5.92 -0.16 2.67
N ILE A 59 -5.92 -0.62 3.91
CA ILE A 59 -4.97 -1.60 4.43
C ILE A 59 -5.68 -2.94 4.42
N TYR A 60 -5.30 -3.83 3.53
CA TYR A 60 -6.01 -5.07 3.26
C TYR A 60 -5.35 -6.28 3.91
N GLU A 61 -6.15 -7.30 4.22
CA GLU A 61 -5.68 -8.49 4.91
C GLU A 61 -4.96 -9.46 3.98
N ASN A 62 -5.32 -9.44 2.70
CA ASN A 62 -4.73 -10.34 1.70
C ASN A 62 -4.88 -9.74 0.30
N LEU A 63 -4.24 -10.39 -0.66
CA LEU A 63 -4.24 -9.91 -2.04
C LEU A 63 -5.64 -9.91 -2.66
N GLU A 64 -6.47 -10.92 -2.36
CA GLU A 64 -7.84 -10.97 -2.88
C GLU A 64 -8.65 -9.77 -2.43
N SER A 65 -8.61 -9.45 -1.15
CA SER A 65 -9.31 -8.27 -0.61
C SER A 65 -8.82 -6.99 -1.24
N LEU A 66 -7.51 -6.88 -1.44
CA LEU A 66 -6.92 -5.71 -2.07
C LEU A 66 -7.47 -5.53 -3.49
N ILE A 67 -7.43 -6.58 -4.29
CA ILE A 67 -7.88 -6.52 -5.68
C ILE A 67 -9.38 -6.24 -5.76
N GLU A 68 -10.20 -6.98 -5.02
CA GLU A 68 -11.66 -6.81 -5.05
C GLU A 68 -12.08 -5.41 -4.63
N THR A 69 -11.52 -4.90 -3.54
CA THR A 69 -11.89 -3.60 -3.03
C THR A 69 -11.40 -2.48 -3.93
N GLU A 70 -10.15 -2.57 -4.40
CA GLU A 70 -9.60 -1.54 -5.29
C GLU A 70 -10.35 -1.48 -6.61
N LEU A 71 -10.76 -2.62 -7.17
CA LEU A 71 -11.54 -2.64 -8.41
C LEU A 71 -12.94 -2.04 -8.24
N SER A 72 -13.46 -2.02 -7.01
CA SER A 72 -14.76 -1.39 -6.72
C SER A 72 -14.67 0.12 -6.59
N LEU A 73 -13.47 0.67 -6.46
CA LEU A 73 -13.26 2.11 -6.38
C LEU A 73 -13.32 2.77 -7.76
N PRO A 74 -13.64 4.07 -7.83
CA PRO A 74 -13.58 4.80 -9.10
C PRO A 74 -12.20 4.72 -9.74
N LYS A 75 -12.14 4.75 -11.06
CA LYS A 75 -10.88 4.64 -11.80
C LYS A 75 -9.82 5.67 -11.40
N ASN A 76 -10.25 6.84 -10.98
CA ASN A 76 -9.34 7.90 -10.57
C ASN A 76 -8.86 7.79 -9.11
N GLU A 77 -9.33 6.78 -8.38
CA GLU A 77 -8.95 6.57 -6.99
C GLU A 77 -8.20 5.26 -6.75
N ARG A 78 -8.54 4.22 -7.52
CA ARG A 78 -7.96 2.89 -7.31
C ARG A 78 -6.49 2.81 -7.72
N ILE A 79 -5.80 1.82 -7.20
CA ILE A 79 -4.39 1.59 -7.56
C ILE A 79 -4.25 1.26 -9.04
N GLN A 80 -3.12 1.65 -9.60
CA GLN A 80 -2.78 1.40 -10.99
C GLN A 80 -1.71 0.32 -11.11
N VAL A 81 -0.89 0.15 -10.07
CA VAL A 81 0.22 -0.80 -10.03
C VAL A 81 0.29 -1.42 -8.64
N VAL A 82 0.60 -2.71 -8.58
CA VAL A 82 0.91 -3.42 -7.34
C VAL A 82 2.37 -3.83 -7.39
N SER A 83 3.12 -3.46 -6.37
CA SER A 83 4.50 -3.90 -6.21
C SER A 83 4.56 -5.01 -5.16
N VAL A 84 5.17 -6.13 -5.52
CA VAL A 84 5.34 -7.27 -4.62
C VAL A 84 6.76 -7.24 -4.09
N LEU A 85 6.88 -7.14 -2.78
CA LEU A 85 8.19 -7.07 -2.11
C LEU A 85 8.51 -8.33 -1.33
#